data_d0c715571789c2f19ac3c267f001c950
#
_entry.id   d0c715571789c2f19ac3c267f001c950
#
_cell.length_a   1.000
_cell.length_b   1.000
_cell.length_c   1.000
_cell.angle_alpha   90.00
_cell.angle_beta   90.00
_cell.angle_gamma   90.00
#
_symmetry.space_group_name_H-M   'P 1'
#
loop_
_entity.id
_entity.type
_entity.pdbx_description
1 polymer ?
#
loop_
_entity_poly.entity_id
_entity_poly.type
_entity_poly.pdbx_seq_one_letter_code
_entity_poly.pdbx_strand_id
1 'polypeptide(L)'
;MSSYRVAQVGAAGAPFEITERTTRRPGPHEVRIAVDACGICHSDAMFVNGALPDVQFPLVTGHEIAGRVAETGDGTGGHWQVGDRVAVGWFGGSCHHCAACRQGDFVVCEELKVPGWSYDGGFGAEVIAPADALARIPTGLSAAEAAPMACAGVTTYNGLRRSPARPGDLVAVLGLGGLGHLGVRFAAAMGFETVAIARGADKAELAEELGAHHYIDSTAGTPVAEALRSLGGARVVLATAANSAAISATVDGLAHRGELVVIGADAEPLTITPAQLLMPGLVVRGHPSGTARDVEDTMAFSVLQGIRPMVETMPLEQANEAYGKMLAGTARFRMVLAHTEAGRAG
;
A
#
# COMPACT_ATOMS: atom_id res chain seq x y z
N MET A 1 -13.60 -29.93 13.74
CA MET A 1 -13.48 -28.58 13.12
C MET A 1 -12.01 -28.43 12.77
N SER A 2 -11.70 -28.05 11.56
CA SER A 2 -10.31 -27.76 11.16
C SER A 2 -9.81 -26.47 11.84
N SER A 3 -8.51 -26.39 12.07
CA SER A 3 -7.85 -25.17 12.56
C SER A 3 -6.79 -24.71 11.57
N TYR A 4 -6.36 -23.46 11.70
CA TYR A 4 -5.30 -22.87 10.90
C TYR A 4 -4.40 -21.98 11.76
N ARG A 5 -3.14 -21.82 11.38
CA ARG A 5 -2.15 -21.03 12.13
C ARG A 5 -2.24 -19.55 11.79
N VAL A 6 -2.04 -18.74 12.81
CA VAL A 6 -1.96 -17.27 12.72
C VAL A 6 -0.78 -16.74 13.53
N ALA A 7 -0.26 -15.61 13.10
CA ALA A 7 0.59 -14.75 13.93
C ALA A 7 -0.28 -13.64 14.51
N GLN A 8 -0.60 -13.72 15.82
CA GLN A 8 -1.43 -12.75 16.52
C GLN A 8 -0.65 -11.92 17.51
N VAL A 9 -1.15 -10.72 17.80
CA VAL A 9 -0.67 -9.85 18.87
C VAL A 9 -1.69 -9.91 20.02
N GLY A 10 -1.23 -10.31 21.21
CA GLY A 10 -2.10 -10.48 22.39
C GLY A 10 -2.52 -9.18 23.07
N ALA A 11 -1.71 -8.15 22.98
CA ALA A 11 -1.95 -6.81 23.54
C ALA A 11 -1.15 -5.76 22.76
N ALA A 12 -1.49 -4.48 22.91
CA ALA A 12 -0.81 -3.38 22.23
C ALA A 12 0.71 -3.42 22.45
N GLY A 13 1.46 -3.42 21.34
CA GLY A 13 2.93 -3.46 21.31
C GLY A 13 3.56 -4.80 21.71
N ALA A 14 2.78 -5.84 21.99
CA ALA A 14 3.31 -7.18 22.25
C ALA A 14 3.87 -7.82 20.97
N PRO A 15 4.81 -8.78 21.11
CA PRO A 15 5.31 -9.53 19.96
C PRO A 15 4.20 -10.43 19.37
N PHE A 16 4.39 -10.83 18.11
CA PHE A 16 3.55 -11.83 17.48
C PHE A 16 3.77 -13.21 18.11
N GLU A 17 2.68 -13.90 18.39
CA GLU A 17 2.66 -15.29 18.84
C GLU A 17 1.99 -16.16 17.78
N ILE A 18 2.60 -17.31 17.46
CA ILE A 18 1.98 -18.30 16.56
C ILE A 18 0.98 -19.11 17.35
N THR A 19 -0.29 -18.99 16.95
CA THR A 19 -1.42 -19.68 17.60
C THR A 19 -2.32 -20.32 16.53
N GLU A 20 -3.37 -21.00 16.97
CA GLU A 20 -4.38 -21.60 16.11
C GLU A 20 -5.71 -20.87 16.23
N ARG A 21 -6.39 -20.73 15.11
CA ARG A 21 -7.78 -20.29 14.98
C ARG A 21 -8.63 -21.40 14.40
N THR A 22 -9.87 -21.50 14.83
CA THR A 22 -10.82 -22.44 14.24
C THR A 22 -11.31 -21.94 12.88
N THR A 23 -11.23 -22.77 11.85
CA THR A 23 -11.82 -22.48 10.55
C THR A 23 -13.33 -22.25 10.70
N ARG A 24 -13.82 -21.13 10.16
CA ARG A 24 -15.25 -20.79 10.12
C ARG A 24 -15.74 -20.81 8.68
N ARG A 25 -17.03 -21.04 8.50
CA ARG A 25 -17.68 -20.84 7.20
C ARG A 25 -17.89 -19.34 6.97
N PRO A 26 -17.77 -18.87 5.73
CA PRO A 26 -18.11 -17.49 5.40
C PRO A 26 -19.62 -17.26 5.58
N GLY A 27 -19.97 -16.10 6.10
CA GLY A 27 -21.34 -15.63 6.18
C GLY A 27 -21.89 -15.16 4.82
N PRO A 28 -23.14 -14.64 4.79
CA PRO A 28 -23.69 -14.04 3.59
C PRO A 28 -22.80 -12.90 3.06
N HIS A 29 -22.57 -12.87 1.75
CA HIS A 29 -21.71 -11.89 1.05
C HIS A 29 -20.24 -11.92 1.48
N GLU A 30 -19.78 -12.98 2.13
CA GLU A 30 -18.38 -13.16 2.52
C GLU A 30 -17.72 -14.29 1.71
N VAL A 31 -16.41 -14.25 1.65
CA VAL A 31 -15.56 -15.26 1.01
C VAL A 31 -14.46 -15.65 1.98
N ARG A 32 -14.23 -16.96 2.16
CA ARG A 32 -13.06 -17.47 2.85
C ARG A 32 -11.93 -17.66 1.84
N ILE A 33 -10.80 -17.06 2.15
CA ILE A 33 -9.59 -17.05 1.34
C ILE A 33 -8.54 -17.91 2.04
N ALA A 34 -7.96 -18.87 1.33
CA ALA A 34 -6.70 -19.51 1.72
C ALA A 34 -5.57 -18.56 1.34
N VAL A 35 -4.85 -18.04 2.33
CA VAL A 35 -3.81 -17.05 2.14
C VAL A 35 -2.54 -17.72 1.63
N ASP A 36 -2.02 -17.25 0.49
CA ASP A 36 -0.73 -17.69 -0.07
C ASP A 36 0.41 -16.76 0.41
N ALA A 37 0.11 -15.45 0.54
CA ALA A 37 1.07 -14.45 0.98
C ALA A 37 0.36 -13.23 1.59
N CYS A 38 1.02 -12.57 2.54
CA CYS A 38 0.59 -11.29 3.08
C CYS A 38 1.78 -10.34 3.23
N GLY A 39 1.70 -9.15 2.63
CA GLY A 39 2.70 -8.09 2.80
C GLY A 39 2.63 -7.46 4.19
N ILE A 40 3.75 -6.90 4.63
CA ILE A 40 3.87 -6.15 5.88
C ILE A 40 4.01 -4.66 5.55
N CYS A 41 3.11 -3.84 6.08
CA CYS A 41 3.07 -2.40 5.86
C CYS A 41 3.35 -1.63 7.16
N HIS A 42 3.81 -0.37 7.03
CA HIS A 42 3.94 0.52 8.18
C HIS A 42 2.59 0.78 8.89
N SER A 43 1.48 0.72 8.16
CA SER A 43 0.15 0.86 8.74
C SER A 43 -0.19 -0.27 9.72
N ASP A 44 0.39 -1.47 9.55
CA ASP A 44 0.22 -2.56 10.52
C ASP A 44 0.76 -2.20 11.90
N ALA A 45 1.79 -1.32 11.96
CA ALA A 45 2.30 -0.84 13.23
C ALA A 45 1.29 0.01 14.02
N MET A 46 0.39 0.72 13.32
CA MET A 46 -0.70 1.47 13.96
C MET A 46 -1.68 0.51 14.66
N PHE A 47 -1.95 -0.63 14.03
CA PHE A 47 -2.83 -1.67 14.58
C PHE A 47 -2.16 -2.40 15.75
N VAL A 48 -0.94 -2.88 15.53
CA VAL A 48 -0.14 -3.60 16.54
C VAL A 48 0.06 -2.77 17.80
N ASN A 49 0.28 -1.47 17.68
CA ASN A 49 0.47 -0.56 18.82
C ASN A 49 -0.84 -0.02 19.41
N GLY A 50 -2.01 -0.40 18.87
CA GLY A 50 -3.30 0.12 19.35
C GLY A 50 -3.45 1.63 19.16
N ALA A 51 -2.79 2.20 18.13
CA ALA A 51 -2.80 3.65 17.88
C ALA A 51 -4.09 4.14 17.18
N LEU A 52 -4.92 3.22 16.70
CA LEU A 52 -6.22 3.54 16.12
C LEU A 52 -7.36 3.24 17.10
N PRO A 53 -8.49 3.97 16.99
CA PRO A 53 -9.66 3.67 17.82
C PRO A 53 -10.18 2.26 17.54
N ASP A 54 -10.80 1.67 18.59
CA ASP A 54 -11.52 0.39 18.51
C ASP A 54 -10.70 -0.85 18.10
N VAL A 55 -9.36 -0.78 18.14
CA VAL A 55 -8.51 -1.96 17.95
C VAL A 55 -8.79 -2.98 19.04
N GLN A 56 -9.13 -4.20 18.65
CA GLN A 56 -9.42 -5.31 19.57
C GLN A 56 -8.23 -6.27 19.62
N PHE A 57 -7.89 -6.73 20.83
CA PHE A 57 -6.89 -7.78 21.04
C PHE A 57 -7.54 -9.03 21.62
N PRO A 58 -7.05 -10.26 21.29
CA PRO A 58 -5.90 -10.55 20.42
C PRO A 58 -6.20 -10.26 18.94
N LEU A 59 -5.22 -9.68 18.24
CA LEU A 59 -5.34 -9.17 16.87
C LEU A 59 -4.49 -10.02 15.90
N VAL A 60 -5.09 -10.42 14.77
CA VAL A 60 -4.35 -10.91 13.59
C VAL A 60 -4.34 -9.78 12.56
N THR A 61 -3.19 -9.13 12.38
CA THR A 61 -3.06 -8.01 11.43
C THR A 61 -2.75 -8.47 10.00
N GLY A 62 -2.44 -7.54 9.11
CA GLY A 62 -2.09 -7.78 7.70
C GLY A 62 -3.21 -7.43 6.73
N HIS A 63 -3.01 -6.33 5.98
CA HIS A 63 -3.98 -5.83 4.99
C HIS A 63 -3.45 -5.86 3.56
N GLU A 64 -2.41 -6.62 3.28
CA GLU A 64 -1.85 -6.85 1.94
C GLU A 64 -1.96 -8.34 1.61
N ILE A 65 -3.18 -8.81 1.39
CA ILE A 65 -3.50 -10.24 1.29
C ILE A 65 -3.49 -10.67 -0.16
N ALA A 66 -2.85 -11.80 -0.44
CA ALA A 66 -2.96 -12.52 -1.70
C ALA A 66 -3.18 -14.01 -1.44
N GLY A 67 -4.14 -14.61 -2.13
CA GLY A 67 -4.50 -16.01 -1.90
C GLY A 67 -5.49 -16.55 -2.93
N ARG A 68 -6.23 -17.55 -2.51
CA ARG A 68 -7.24 -18.22 -3.33
C ARG A 68 -8.55 -18.35 -2.58
N VAL A 69 -9.64 -18.17 -3.30
CA VAL A 69 -10.99 -18.46 -2.79
C VAL A 69 -11.05 -19.94 -2.37
N ALA A 70 -11.29 -20.17 -1.10
CA ALA A 70 -11.45 -21.52 -0.52
C ALA A 70 -12.92 -21.93 -0.34
N GLU A 71 -13.78 -20.94 -0.04
CA GLU A 71 -15.23 -21.14 0.15
C GLU A 71 -15.96 -19.81 -0.08
N THR A 72 -17.17 -19.87 -0.64
CA THR A 72 -18.03 -18.70 -0.82
C THR A 72 -19.26 -18.80 0.04
N GLY A 73 -19.66 -17.72 0.71
CA GLY A 73 -20.93 -17.61 1.41
C GLY A 73 -22.08 -17.35 0.47
N ASP A 74 -23.30 -17.40 1.01
CA ASP A 74 -24.51 -17.08 0.25
C ASP A 74 -24.49 -15.60 -0.23
N GLY A 75 -25.14 -15.33 -1.36
CA GLY A 75 -25.30 -13.98 -1.87
C GLY A 75 -24.06 -13.38 -2.56
N THR A 76 -22.98 -14.15 -2.75
CA THR A 76 -21.80 -13.70 -3.54
C THR A 76 -22.07 -13.63 -5.05
N GLY A 77 -23.29 -14.03 -5.49
CA GLY A 77 -23.78 -13.89 -6.87
C GLY A 77 -23.08 -14.76 -7.90
N GLY A 78 -22.29 -15.76 -7.48
CA GLY A 78 -21.49 -16.61 -8.38
C GLY A 78 -20.32 -15.87 -9.06
N HIS A 79 -20.02 -14.65 -8.62
CA HIS A 79 -18.91 -13.85 -9.14
C HIS A 79 -17.54 -14.42 -8.76
N TRP A 80 -17.47 -15.08 -7.59
CA TRP A 80 -16.28 -15.75 -7.09
C TRP A 80 -16.47 -17.27 -7.10
N GLN A 81 -15.43 -17.98 -7.54
CA GLN A 81 -15.37 -19.43 -7.58
C GLN A 81 -14.18 -19.94 -6.76
N VAL A 82 -14.34 -21.14 -6.15
CA VAL A 82 -13.24 -21.80 -5.45
C VAL A 82 -12.04 -21.97 -6.41
N GLY A 83 -10.86 -21.57 -5.93
CA GLY A 83 -9.63 -21.58 -6.72
C GLY A 83 -9.31 -20.25 -7.39
N ASP A 84 -10.25 -19.28 -7.48
CA ASP A 84 -9.96 -17.95 -8.01
C ASP A 84 -8.83 -17.30 -7.21
N ARG A 85 -7.84 -16.73 -7.91
CA ARG A 85 -6.75 -15.98 -7.29
C ARG A 85 -7.20 -14.58 -6.96
N VAL A 86 -7.09 -14.21 -5.69
CA VAL A 86 -7.64 -12.96 -5.18
C VAL A 86 -6.67 -12.23 -4.25
N ALA A 87 -6.78 -10.91 -4.23
CA ALA A 87 -6.12 -10.03 -3.28
C ALA A 87 -7.16 -9.23 -2.50
N VAL A 88 -6.82 -8.85 -1.26
CA VAL A 88 -7.57 -7.88 -0.45
C VAL A 88 -6.58 -6.88 0.11
N GLY A 89 -6.88 -5.59 -0.06
CA GLY A 89 -6.03 -4.50 0.40
C GLY A 89 -6.62 -3.71 1.57
N TRP A 90 -6.21 -2.45 1.67
CA TRP A 90 -6.74 -1.52 2.66
C TRP A 90 -8.27 -1.40 2.61
N PHE A 91 -8.83 -1.38 1.41
CA PHE A 91 -10.27 -1.48 1.23
C PHE A 91 -10.72 -2.91 1.50
N GLY A 92 -11.22 -3.17 2.70
CA GLY A 92 -11.70 -4.47 3.18
C GLY A 92 -13.23 -4.57 3.26
N GLY A 93 -13.94 -3.60 2.73
CA GLY A 93 -15.40 -3.54 2.66
C GLY A 93 -15.98 -2.18 3.03
N SER A 94 -17.22 -1.91 2.63
CA SER A 94 -17.93 -0.65 2.86
C SER A 94 -19.37 -0.87 3.28
N CYS A 95 -20.03 0.20 3.77
CA CYS A 95 -21.44 0.14 4.21
C CYS A 95 -22.45 0.22 3.05
N HIS A 96 -22.04 0.68 1.87
CA HIS A 96 -22.86 0.90 0.66
C HIS A 96 -23.99 1.94 0.78
N HIS A 97 -24.19 2.58 1.92
CA HIS A 97 -25.33 3.50 2.15
C HIS A 97 -24.95 4.91 2.59
N CYS A 98 -23.73 5.18 3.11
CA CYS A 98 -23.30 6.52 3.47
C CYS A 98 -23.14 7.43 2.24
N ALA A 99 -22.96 8.72 2.47
CA ALA A 99 -22.85 9.71 1.39
C ALA A 99 -21.74 9.39 0.40
N ALA A 100 -20.55 9.00 0.90
CA ALA A 100 -19.42 8.62 0.06
C ALA A 100 -19.72 7.38 -0.80
N CYS A 101 -20.27 6.32 -0.21
CA CYS A 101 -20.65 5.09 -0.95
C CYS A 101 -21.67 5.37 -2.04
N ARG A 102 -22.67 6.21 -1.76
CA ARG A 102 -23.70 6.59 -2.75
C ARG A 102 -23.16 7.42 -3.92
N GLN A 103 -21.98 8.03 -3.76
CA GLN A 103 -21.25 8.73 -4.82
C GLN A 103 -20.25 7.83 -5.54
N GLY A 104 -20.11 6.57 -5.11
CA GLY A 104 -19.14 5.61 -5.65
C GLY A 104 -17.72 5.75 -5.08
N ASP A 105 -17.54 6.57 -4.04
CA ASP A 105 -16.24 6.74 -3.35
C ASP A 105 -16.17 5.85 -2.10
N PHE A 106 -16.00 4.55 -2.33
CA PHE A 106 -16.03 3.55 -1.27
C PHE A 106 -14.81 3.61 -0.33
N VAL A 107 -13.69 4.15 -0.79
CA VAL A 107 -12.43 4.18 0.00
C VAL A 107 -12.51 5.13 1.19
N VAL A 108 -13.39 6.14 1.12
CA VAL A 108 -13.67 7.08 2.21
C VAL A 108 -15.03 6.82 2.86
N CYS A 109 -15.49 5.57 2.84
CA CYS A 109 -16.70 5.14 3.53
C CYS A 109 -16.60 5.44 5.03
N GLU A 110 -17.69 5.95 5.62
CA GLU A 110 -17.76 6.25 7.05
C GLU A 110 -17.62 5.00 7.93
N GLU A 111 -17.98 3.83 7.40
CA GLU A 111 -17.85 2.52 8.03
C GLU A 111 -16.86 1.62 7.25
N LEU A 112 -15.75 2.20 6.79
CA LEU A 112 -14.72 1.47 6.06
C LEU A 112 -14.19 0.32 6.91
N LYS A 113 -14.20 -0.89 6.36
CA LYS A 113 -13.56 -2.05 6.97
C LYS A 113 -12.15 -2.22 6.40
N VAL A 114 -11.21 -2.54 7.28
CA VAL A 114 -9.80 -2.81 6.92
C VAL A 114 -9.39 -4.14 7.52
N PRO A 115 -8.85 -5.08 6.74
CA PRO A 115 -8.32 -6.34 7.26
C PRO A 115 -7.21 -6.08 8.27
N GLY A 116 -7.18 -6.82 9.37
CA GLY A 116 -6.20 -6.62 10.42
C GLY A 116 -6.51 -5.48 11.39
N TRP A 117 -7.64 -4.80 11.19
CA TRP A 117 -8.19 -3.82 12.13
C TRP A 117 -9.66 -4.09 12.42
N SER A 118 -10.50 -4.15 11.38
CA SER A 118 -11.95 -4.34 11.52
C SER A 118 -12.33 -5.82 11.65
N TYR A 119 -11.49 -6.70 11.19
CA TYR A 119 -11.57 -8.16 11.26
C TYR A 119 -10.18 -8.76 11.08
N ASP A 120 -10.00 -10.07 11.38
CA ASP A 120 -8.71 -10.74 11.25
C ASP A 120 -8.12 -10.56 9.85
N GLY A 121 -6.83 -10.20 9.79
CA GLY A 121 -6.09 -9.95 8.56
C GLY A 121 -5.31 -11.16 8.05
N GLY A 122 -4.38 -10.90 7.13
CA GLY A 122 -3.64 -11.93 6.37
C GLY A 122 -2.42 -12.53 7.07
N PHE A 123 -2.11 -12.16 8.33
CA PHE A 123 -1.07 -12.86 9.09
C PHE A 123 -1.59 -14.19 9.64
N GLY A 124 -2.28 -14.94 8.79
CA GLY A 124 -2.87 -16.23 9.04
C GLY A 124 -3.08 -17.01 7.76
N ALA A 125 -3.20 -18.34 7.86
CA ALA A 125 -3.37 -19.20 6.69
C ALA A 125 -4.76 -19.08 6.03
N GLU A 126 -5.74 -18.50 6.75
CA GLU A 126 -7.07 -18.21 6.23
C GLU A 126 -7.54 -16.82 6.67
N VAL A 127 -8.37 -16.18 5.84
CA VAL A 127 -9.10 -14.95 6.17
C VAL A 127 -10.50 -15.02 5.58
N ILE A 128 -11.47 -14.43 6.27
CA ILE A 128 -12.83 -14.20 5.75
C ILE A 128 -12.98 -12.71 5.48
N ALA A 129 -13.31 -12.36 4.25
CA ALA A 129 -13.47 -10.98 3.80
C ALA A 129 -14.80 -10.78 3.06
N PRO A 130 -15.39 -9.57 3.08
CA PRO A 130 -16.49 -9.21 2.22
C PRO A 130 -16.16 -9.44 0.74
N ALA A 131 -17.10 -9.97 -0.03
CA ALA A 131 -16.91 -10.35 -1.43
C ALA A 131 -16.57 -9.15 -2.36
N ASP A 132 -17.01 -7.94 -1.99
CA ASP A 132 -16.73 -6.69 -2.69
C ASP A 132 -15.31 -6.13 -2.44
N ALA A 133 -14.63 -6.63 -1.43
CA ALA A 133 -13.25 -6.28 -1.13
C ALA A 133 -12.22 -7.05 -1.97
N LEU A 134 -12.64 -8.13 -2.65
CA LEU A 134 -11.74 -9.00 -3.40
C LEU A 134 -11.40 -8.42 -4.76
N ALA A 135 -10.13 -8.38 -5.09
CA ALA A 135 -9.57 -8.04 -6.39
C ALA A 135 -9.00 -9.29 -7.07
N ARG A 136 -9.24 -9.49 -8.39
CA ARG A 136 -8.65 -10.61 -9.14
C ARG A 136 -7.15 -10.39 -9.35
N ILE A 137 -6.36 -11.40 -9.03
CA ILE A 137 -4.92 -11.40 -9.34
C ILE A 137 -4.74 -11.94 -10.77
N PRO A 138 -4.20 -11.14 -11.71
CA PRO A 138 -3.96 -11.60 -13.08
C PRO A 138 -2.89 -12.68 -13.14
N THR A 139 -2.87 -13.43 -14.24
CA THR A 139 -1.72 -14.27 -14.59
C THR A 139 -0.49 -13.39 -14.77
N GLY A 140 0.68 -13.89 -14.35
CA GLY A 140 1.94 -13.16 -14.46
C GLY A 140 2.38 -12.42 -13.20
N LEU A 141 1.61 -12.49 -12.09
CA LEU A 141 2.04 -12.12 -10.74
C LEU A 141 2.00 -13.34 -9.84
N SER A 142 3.07 -13.58 -9.06
CA SER A 142 3.04 -14.49 -7.92
C SER A 142 2.18 -13.92 -6.79
N ALA A 143 1.82 -14.73 -5.79
CA ALA A 143 1.12 -14.22 -4.61
C ALA A 143 1.98 -13.21 -3.82
N ALA A 144 3.28 -13.48 -3.69
CA ALA A 144 4.21 -12.59 -2.99
C ALA A 144 4.36 -11.22 -3.69
N GLU A 145 4.27 -11.17 -5.02
CA GLU A 145 4.26 -9.91 -5.77
C GLU A 145 2.90 -9.21 -5.72
N ALA A 146 1.80 -9.97 -5.74
CA ALA A 146 0.45 -9.41 -5.72
C ALA A 146 0.09 -8.78 -4.36
N ALA A 147 0.55 -9.35 -3.25
CA ALA A 147 0.24 -8.89 -1.92
C ALA A 147 0.59 -7.40 -1.70
N PRO A 148 1.80 -6.90 -1.94
CA PRO A 148 2.11 -5.47 -1.81
C PRO A 148 1.37 -4.57 -2.82
N MET A 149 0.94 -5.13 -3.97
CA MET A 149 0.18 -4.36 -4.96
C MET A 149 -1.20 -3.97 -4.45
N ALA A 150 -1.76 -4.72 -3.51
CA ALA A 150 -3.06 -4.43 -2.92
C ALA A 150 -3.05 -3.21 -1.95
N CYS A 151 -1.87 -2.74 -1.53
CA CYS A 151 -1.71 -1.54 -0.70
C CYS A 151 -0.71 -0.56 -1.33
N ALA A 152 0.60 -0.83 -1.23
CA ALA A 152 1.64 0.08 -1.73
C ALA A 152 1.52 0.32 -3.24
N GLY A 153 1.19 -0.73 -4.01
CA GLY A 153 0.99 -0.63 -5.45
C GLY A 153 -0.19 0.28 -5.81
N VAL A 154 -1.39 -0.04 -5.33
CA VAL A 154 -2.60 0.73 -5.65
C VAL A 154 -2.51 2.17 -5.17
N THR A 155 -1.91 2.42 -4.01
CA THR A 155 -1.76 3.77 -3.45
C THR A 155 -0.88 4.64 -4.34
N THR A 156 0.28 4.14 -4.78
CA THR A 156 1.19 4.89 -5.65
C THR A 156 0.64 5.04 -7.07
N TYR A 157 0.09 3.98 -7.64
CA TYR A 157 -0.52 3.99 -8.97
C TYR A 157 -1.69 4.97 -9.06
N ASN A 158 -2.64 4.91 -8.11
CA ASN A 158 -3.79 5.80 -8.09
C ASN A 158 -3.39 7.24 -7.77
N GLY A 159 -2.42 7.47 -6.88
CA GLY A 159 -1.89 8.78 -6.60
C GLY A 159 -1.40 9.48 -7.85
N LEU A 160 -0.68 8.76 -8.72
CA LEU A 160 -0.19 9.24 -10.01
C LEU A 160 -1.31 9.32 -11.06
N ARG A 161 -2.08 8.25 -11.27
CA ARG A 161 -3.14 8.17 -12.28
C ARG A 161 -4.21 9.25 -12.13
N ARG A 162 -4.51 9.63 -10.90
CA ARG A 162 -5.53 10.64 -10.57
C ARG A 162 -4.94 12.05 -10.40
N SER A 163 -3.63 12.21 -10.64
CA SER A 163 -2.96 13.51 -10.62
C SER A 163 -3.17 14.29 -11.94
N PRO A 164 -2.89 15.60 -11.97
CA PRO A 164 -2.97 16.39 -13.20
C PRO A 164 -1.80 16.18 -14.16
N ALA A 165 -0.83 15.29 -13.84
CA ALA A 165 0.33 15.03 -14.68
C ALA A 165 -0.05 14.36 -15.99
N ARG A 166 0.65 14.72 -17.06
CA ARG A 166 0.54 14.15 -18.40
C ARG A 166 1.89 13.59 -18.84
N PRO A 167 1.94 12.62 -19.75
CA PRO A 167 3.20 12.15 -20.32
C PRO A 167 4.09 13.32 -20.73
N GLY A 168 5.37 13.30 -20.33
CA GLY A 168 6.34 14.37 -20.50
C GLY A 168 6.40 15.40 -19.38
N ASP A 169 5.43 15.46 -18.45
CA ASP A 169 5.53 16.32 -17.27
C ASP A 169 6.56 15.80 -16.28
N LEU A 170 7.25 16.72 -15.59
CA LEU A 170 8.16 16.36 -14.50
C LEU A 170 7.37 15.91 -13.27
N VAL A 171 7.58 14.67 -12.85
CA VAL A 171 6.95 14.07 -11.68
C VAL A 171 8.04 13.62 -10.70
N ALA A 172 8.00 14.13 -9.48
CA ALA A 172 8.93 13.76 -8.43
C ALA A 172 8.31 12.78 -7.44
N VAL A 173 9.06 11.76 -7.04
CA VAL A 173 8.70 10.80 -6.01
C VAL A 173 9.60 11.03 -4.80
N LEU A 174 9.05 11.53 -3.70
CA LEU A 174 9.75 11.75 -2.46
C LEU A 174 9.75 10.49 -1.60
N GLY A 175 10.93 9.94 -1.38
CA GLY A 175 11.16 8.67 -0.69
C GLY A 175 11.39 7.52 -1.66
N LEU A 176 12.41 6.69 -1.37
CA LEU A 176 12.75 5.50 -2.15
C LEU A 176 12.74 4.28 -1.23
N GLY A 177 11.55 3.93 -0.76
CA GLY A 177 11.27 2.81 0.13
C GLY A 177 10.14 1.93 -0.40
N GLY A 178 9.36 1.33 0.52
CA GLY A 178 8.30 0.39 0.21
C GLY A 178 7.22 0.88 -0.77
N LEU A 179 6.88 2.18 -0.73
CA LEU A 179 5.97 2.83 -1.70
C LEU A 179 6.77 3.45 -2.85
N GLY A 180 7.86 4.17 -2.52
CA GLY A 180 8.57 5.00 -3.48
C GLY A 180 9.19 4.24 -4.64
N HIS A 181 9.72 3.02 -4.43
CA HIS A 181 10.26 2.22 -5.53
C HIS A 181 9.20 1.86 -6.57
N LEU A 182 7.94 1.60 -6.14
CA LEU A 182 6.80 1.40 -7.03
C LEU A 182 6.36 2.72 -7.66
N GLY A 183 6.35 3.83 -6.88
CA GLY A 183 6.02 5.16 -7.37
C GLY A 183 6.91 5.59 -8.54
N VAL A 184 8.23 5.38 -8.43
CA VAL A 184 9.20 5.67 -9.50
C VAL A 184 8.91 4.81 -10.74
N ARG A 185 8.73 3.49 -10.58
CA ARG A 185 8.41 2.58 -11.70
C ARG A 185 7.11 2.94 -12.40
N PHE A 186 6.07 3.25 -11.63
CA PHE A 186 4.78 3.66 -12.22
C PHE A 186 4.88 5.00 -12.92
N ALA A 187 5.58 5.99 -12.32
CA ALA A 187 5.75 7.30 -12.94
C ALA A 187 6.48 7.20 -14.30
N ALA A 188 7.58 6.46 -14.35
CA ALA A 188 8.32 6.23 -15.58
C ALA A 188 7.47 5.50 -16.63
N ALA A 189 6.76 4.43 -16.23
CA ALA A 189 5.89 3.65 -17.13
C ALA A 189 4.67 4.43 -17.65
N MET A 190 4.21 5.47 -16.93
CA MET A 190 3.18 6.40 -17.39
C MET A 190 3.72 7.46 -18.35
N GLY A 191 5.02 7.46 -18.66
CA GLY A 191 5.66 8.39 -19.58
C GLY A 191 5.98 9.75 -18.97
N PHE A 192 6.10 9.85 -17.62
CA PHE A 192 6.49 11.07 -16.95
C PHE A 192 8.02 11.21 -16.92
N GLU A 193 8.53 12.43 -17.01
CA GLU A 193 9.92 12.72 -16.66
C GLU A 193 10.06 12.57 -15.14
N THR A 194 10.67 11.47 -14.71
CA THR A 194 10.61 11.00 -13.32
C THR A 194 11.83 11.41 -12.53
N VAL A 195 11.63 12.06 -11.38
CA VAL A 195 12.65 12.39 -10.38
C VAL A 195 12.46 11.52 -9.16
N ALA A 196 13.48 10.79 -8.75
CA ALA A 196 13.50 10.14 -7.44
C ALA A 196 14.24 11.03 -6.43
N ILE A 197 13.63 11.25 -5.26
CA ILE A 197 14.21 12.06 -4.17
C ILE A 197 14.40 11.15 -2.96
N ALA A 198 15.64 10.97 -2.50
CA ALA A 198 15.95 10.20 -1.31
C ALA A 198 17.19 10.72 -0.59
N ARG A 199 17.52 10.15 0.56
CA ARG A 199 18.73 10.48 1.32
C ARG A 199 19.91 9.61 0.89
N GLY A 200 21.05 10.24 0.64
CA GLY A 200 22.34 9.60 0.33
C GLY A 200 22.51 9.32 -1.16
N ALA A 201 23.73 9.58 -1.65
CA ALA A 201 24.11 9.39 -3.06
C ALA A 201 24.12 7.90 -3.47
N ASP A 202 24.20 6.98 -2.51
CA ASP A 202 24.23 5.53 -2.70
C ASP A 202 22.97 4.95 -3.35
N LYS A 203 21.90 5.73 -3.43
CA LYS A 203 20.62 5.31 -4.03
C LYS A 203 20.42 5.77 -5.46
N ALA A 204 21.37 6.51 -6.03
CA ALA A 204 21.23 7.06 -7.37
C ALA A 204 21.14 5.95 -8.44
N GLU A 205 22.04 4.96 -8.37
CA GLU A 205 22.05 3.81 -9.29
C GLU A 205 20.73 3.03 -9.23
N LEU A 206 20.27 2.73 -8.03
CA LEU A 206 18.97 2.07 -7.85
C LEU A 206 17.79 2.91 -8.40
N ALA A 207 17.82 4.23 -8.21
CA ALA A 207 16.78 5.10 -8.76
C ALA A 207 16.72 5.03 -10.29
N GLU A 208 17.89 5.02 -10.95
CA GLU A 208 18.00 4.84 -12.39
C GLU A 208 17.49 3.46 -12.85
N GLU A 209 17.88 2.38 -12.16
CA GLU A 209 17.38 1.03 -12.42
C GLU A 209 15.84 0.92 -12.30
N LEU A 210 15.25 1.71 -11.41
CA LEU A 210 13.79 1.79 -11.24
C LEU A 210 13.11 2.64 -12.32
N GLY A 211 13.88 3.33 -13.17
CA GLY A 211 13.41 4.15 -14.28
C GLY A 211 13.35 5.65 -13.99
N ALA A 212 13.99 6.14 -12.92
CA ALA A 212 14.10 7.58 -12.70
C ALA A 212 15.04 8.21 -13.74
N HIS A 213 14.63 9.35 -14.31
CA HIS A 213 15.45 10.14 -15.22
C HIS A 213 16.42 11.04 -14.46
N HIS A 214 16.05 11.42 -13.24
CA HIS A 214 16.85 12.26 -12.36
C HIS A 214 16.82 11.71 -10.92
N TYR A 215 17.93 11.94 -10.22
CA TYR A 215 18.03 11.65 -8.78
C TYR A 215 18.41 12.92 -8.02
N ILE A 216 17.71 13.20 -6.92
CA ILE A 216 18.01 14.27 -5.99
C ILE A 216 18.35 13.65 -4.64
N ASP A 217 19.62 13.81 -4.22
CA ASP A 217 20.00 13.50 -2.84
C ASP A 217 19.58 14.65 -1.93
N SER A 218 18.59 14.39 -1.08
CA SER A 218 18.06 15.40 -0.15
C SER A 218 19.04 15.80 0.96
N THR A 219 20.23 15.18 1.02
CA THR A 219 21.31 15.48 1.98
C THR A 219 22.53 16.16 1.34
N ALA A 220 22.52 16.38 0.03
CA ALA A 220 23.65 16.92 -0.73
C ALA A 220 23.90 18.43 -0.54
N GLY A 221 23.16 19.11 0.34
CA GLY A 221 23.32 20.53 0.64
C GLY A 221 22.49 21.49 -0.23
N THR A 222 22.16 21.13 -1.48
CA THR A 222 21.20 21.89 -2.30
C THR A 222 19.78 21.60 -1.81
N PRO A 223 18.96 22.63 -1.48
CA PRO A 223 17.57 22.43 -1.11
C PRO A 223 16.80 21.69 -2.20
N VAL A 224 15.97 20.71 -1.82
CA VAL A 224 15.19 19.89 -2.75
C VAL A 224 14.34 20.76 -3.70
N ALA A 225 13.71 21.80 -3.17
CA ALA A 225 12.92 22.73 -3.98
C ALA A 225 13.75 23.46 -5.04
N GLU A 226 14.99 23.84 -4.74
CA GLU A 226 15.90 24.48 -5.69
C GLU A 226 16.31 23.50 -6.78
N ALA A 227 16.67 22.26 -6.41
CA ALA A 227 16.98 21.21 -7.36
C ALA A 227 15.81 20.90 -8.30
N LEU A 228 14.56 20.83 -7.78
CA LEU A 228 13.38 20.66 -8.62
C LEU A 228 13.16 21.86 -9.56
N ARG A 229 13.34 23.10 -9.09
CA ARG A 229 13.22 24.30 -9.94
C ARG A 229 14.27 24.32 -11.06
N SER A 230 15.48 23.86 -10.81
CA SER A 230 16.51 23.79 -11.85
C SER A 230 16.13 22.82 -13.00
N LEU A 231 15.26 21.87 -12.73
CA LEU A 231 14.65 20.97 -13.71
C LEU A 231 13.34 21.52 -14.33
N GLY A 232 12.94 22.75 -14.01
CA GLY A 232 11.70 23.36 -14.50
C GLY A 232 10.53 23.34 -13.50
N GLY A 233 10.68 22.68 -12.36
CA GLY A 233 9.64 22.52 -11.34
C GLY A 233 8.75 21.30 -11.58
N ALA A 234 8.39 20.60 -10.52
CA ALA A 234 7.59 19.39 -10.63
C ALA A 234 6.09 19.70 -10.86
N ARG A 235 5.49 19.06 -11.86
CA ARG A 235 4.02 19.09 -12.06
C ARG A 235 3.31 18.37 -10.92
N VAL A 236 3.92 17.28 -10.45
CA VAL A 236 3.43 16.51 -9.29
C VAL A 236 4.60 16.11 -8.42
N VAL A 237 4.44 16.24 -7.11
CA VAL A 237 5.27 15.55 -6.11
C VAL A 237 4.43 14.48 -5.45
N LEU A 238 4.79 13.21 -5.64
CA LEU A 238 4.21 12.08 -4.92
C LEU A 238 5.02 11.87 -3.64
N ALA A 239 4.48 12.30 -2.51
CA ALA A 239 5.14 12.22 -1.20
C ALA A 239 4.87 10.87 -0.54
N THR A 240 5.83 9.94 -0.66
CA THR A 240 5.74 8.58 -0.09
C THR A 240 6.45 8.46 1.26
N ALA A 241 7.31 9.42 1.60
CA ALA A 241 8.04 9.42 2.86
C ALA A 241 7.12 9.85 4.02
N ALA A 242 7.22 9.16 5.15
CA ALA A 242 6.58 9.56 6.40
C ALA A 242 7.47 10.58 7.14
N ASN A 243 7.58 11.79 6.59
CA ASN A 243 8.36 12.89 7.17
C ASN A 243 7.80 14.24 6.69
N SER A 244 7.01 14.89 7.53
CA SER A 244 6.30 16.13 7.21
C SER A 244 7.22 17.29 6.87
N ALA A 245 8.40 17.38 7.48
CA ALA A 245 9.40 18.40 7.15
C ALA A 245 9.96 18.20 5.74
N ALA A 246 10.30 16.95 5.37
CA ALA A 246 10.78 16.63 4.02
C ALA A 246 9.70 16.86 2.95
N ILE A 247 8.44 16.56 3.27
CA ILE A 247 7.28 16.81 2.39
C ILE A 247 7.13 18.32 2.18
N SER A 248 7.13 19.11 3.25
CA SER A 248 7.00 20.58 3.21
C SER A 248 8.11 21.23 2.40
N ALA A 249 9.34 20.68 2.48
CA ALA A 249 10.51 21.18 1.73
C ALA A 249 10.40 21.02 0.21
N THR A 250 9.45 20.24 -0.29
CA THR A 250 9.24 20.08 -1.75
C THR A 250 8.31 21.13 -2.35
N VAL A 251 7.50 21.82 -1.54
CA VAL A 251 6.40 22.68 -2.01
C VAL A 251 6.87 23.77 -2.95
N ASP A 252 7.96 24.48 -2.61
CA ASP A 252 8.53 25.52 -3.46
C ASP A 252 9.25 24.98 -4.72
N GLY A 253 9.35 23.67 -4.85
CA GLY A 253 9.86 22.98 -6.04
C GLY A 253 8.77 22.59 -7.04
N LEU A 254 7.50 22.81 -6.71
CA LEU A 254 6.39 22.58 -7.63
C LEU A 254 6.35 23.64 -8.74
N ALA A 255 5.98 23.25 -9.93
CA ALA A 255 5.66 24.15 -11.03
C ALA A 255 4.35 24.91 -10.75
N HIS A 256 4.07 25.96 -11.54
CA HIS A 256 2.77 26.62 -11.49
C HIS A 256 1.64 25.62 -11.73
N ARG A 257 0.57 25.67 -10.92
CA ARG A 257 -0.53 24.70 -10.92
C ARG A 257 -0.09 23.27 -10.61
N GLY A 258 1.06 23.11 -9.97
CA GLY A 258 1.54 21.79 -9.52
C GLY A 258 0.74 21.25 -8.34
N GLU A 259 0.88 19.95 -8.10
CA GLU A 259 0.16 19.24 -7.06
C GLU A 259 1.11 18.45 -6.17
N LEU A 260 0.97 18.61 -4.84
CA LEU A 260 1.56 17.75 -3.84
C LEU A 260 0.56 16.66 -3.46
N VAL A 261 0.86 15.41 -3.81
CA VAL A 261 0.05 14.24 -3.45
C VAL A 261 0.67 13.56 -2.23
N VAL A 262 0.01 13.66 -1.09
CA VAL A 262 0.48 13.09 0.18
C VAL A 262 -0.11 11.68 0.35
N ILE A 263 0.77 10.68 0.41
CA ILE A 263 0.42 9.26 0.65
C ILE A 263 1.22 8.64 1.80
N GLY A 264 2.37 9.22 2.16
CA GLY A 264 3.08 8.92 3.40
C GLY A 264 2.69 9.91 4.48
N ALA A 265 2.57 9.46 5.73
CA ALA A 265 2.16 10.29 6.85
C ALA A 265 2.95 9.97 8.11
N ASP A 266 3.20 11.01 8.91
CA ASP A 266 3.63 10.95 10.30
C ASP A 266 2.67 11.77 11.18
N ALA A 267 2.99 11.95 12.45
CA ALA A 267 2.17 12.72 13.37
C ALA A 267 2.43 14.24 13.32
N GLU A 268 3.50 14.67 12.64
CA GLU A 268 3.89 16.08 12.59
C GLU A 268 3.11 16.85 11.51
N PRO A 269 2.79 18.13 11.74
CA PRO A 269 2.06 18.94 10.78
C PRO A 269 2.90 19.27 9.54
N LEU A 270 2.26 19.38 8.37
CA LEU A 270 2.86 20.00 7.20
C LEU A 270 2.93 21.54 7.40
N THR A 271 4.10 22.11 7.13
CA THR A 271 4.32 23.56 7.21
C THR A 271 4.26 24.16 5.81
N ILE A 272 3.13 24.76 5.45
CA ILE A 272 2.86 25.38 4.15
C ILE A 272 2.18 26.72 4.40
N THR A 273 2.72 27.80 3.83
CA THR A 273 2.13 29.12 3.96
C THR A 273 1.05 29.38 2.91
N PRO A 274 0.04 30.22 3.19
CA PRO A 274 -0.96 30.60 2.18
C PRO A 274 -0.34 31.19 0.90
N ALA A 275 0.75 31.97 1.02
CA ALA A 275 1.43 32.56 -0.13
C ALA A 275 2.03 31.51 -1.08
N GLN A 276 2.57 30.41 -0.53
CA GLN A 276 3.08 29.28 -1.32
C GLN A 276 1.98 28.61 -2.14
N LEU A 277 0.74 28.60 -1.66
CA LEU A 277 -0.39 28.01 -2.38
C LEU A 277 -1.02 28.99 -3.39
N LEU A 278 -1.26 30.23 -2.97
CA LEU A 278 -2.06 31.19 -3.73
C LEU A 278 -1.37 31.66 -5.01
N MET A 279 -0.10 32.11 -4.92
CA MET A 279 0.58 32.75 -6.04
C MET A 279 0.83 31.81 -7.22
N PRO A 280 1.37 30.58 -7.02
CA PRO A 280 1.53 29.61 -8.09
C PRO A 280 0.26 28.77 -8.35
N GLY A 281 -0.79 28.88 -7.53
CA GLY A 281 -2.03 28.11 -7.64
C GLY A 281 -1.82 26.61 -7.39
N LEU A 282 -1.07 26.27 -6.33
CA LEU A 282 -0.77 24.87 -5.99
C LEU A 282 -1.97 24.16 -5.36
N VAL A 283 -1.97 22.84 -5.47
CA VAL A 283 -2.90 21.94 -4.79
C VAL A 283 -2.13 21.04 -3.85
N VAL A 284 -2.65 20.84 -2.63
CA VAL A 284 -2.17 19.79 -1.70
C VAL A 284 -3.33 18.83 -1.50
N ARG A 285 -3.10 17.56 -1.82
CA ARG A 285 -4.12 16.52 -1.78
C ARG A 285 -3.63 15.30 -1.03
N GLY A 286 -4.38 14.85 -0.03
CA GLY A 286 -4.24 13.51 0.55
C GLY A 286 -4.79 12.47 -0.43
N HIS A 287 -4.18 11.29 -0.49
CA HIS A 287 -4.67 10.19 -1.31
C HIS A 287 -4.69 8.89 -0.51
N PRO A 288 -5.87 8.39 -0.15
CA PRO A 288 -6.02 7.07 0.45
C PRO A 288 -5.96 6.01 -0.64
N SER A 289 -5.35 4.92 -0.43
CA SER A 289 -5.27 3.67 -1.20
C SER A 289 -6.18 3.58 -2.47
N GLY A 290 -6.99 2.51 -2.59
CA GLY A 290 -7.93 2.29 -3.70
C GLY A 290 -8.91 1.17 -3.38
N THR A 291 -9.95 1.05 -4.20
CA THR A 291 -10.96 -0.04 -4.15
C THR A 291 -10.38 -1.34 -4.70
N ALA A 292 -11.11 -2.45 -4.57
CA ALA A 292 -10.76 -3.72 -5.21
C ALA A 292 -10.56 -3.57 -6.74
N ARG A 293 -11.41 -2.78 -7.40
CA ARG A 293 -11.25 -2.48 -8.83
C ARG A 293 -9.97 -1.71 -9.14
N ASP A 294 -9.60 -0.74 -8.32
CA ASP A 294 -8.33 -0.02 -8.48
C ASP A 294 -7.12 -0.95 -8.31
N VAL A 295 -7.22 -1.95 -7.41
CA VAL A 295 -6.18 -2.98 -7.24
C VAL A 295 -6.05 -3.83 -8.50
N GLU A 296 -7.17 -4.26 -9.11
CA GLU A 296 -7.16 -4.98 -10.39
C GLU A 296 -6.50 -4.17 -11.50
N ASP A 297 -6.88 -2.90 -11.66
CA ASP A 297 -6.29 -2.00 -12.65
C ASP A 297 -4.77 -1.82 -12.41
N THR A 298 -4.36 -1.67 -11.15
CA THR A 298 -2.95 -1.56 -10.76
C THR A 298 -2.16 -2.80 -11.15
N MET A 299 -2.68 -4.00 -10.84
CA MET A 299 -2.04 -5.26 -11.16
C MET A 299 -2.00 -5.51 -12.67
N ALA A 300 -3.08 -5.18 -13.39
CA ALA A 300 -3.13 -5.30 -14.84
C ALA A 300 -2.09 -4.38 -15.51
N PHE A 301 -1.99 -3.12 -15.09
CA PHE A 301 -0.97 -2.20 -15.56
C PHE A 301 0.44 -2.67 -15.22
N SER A 302 0.64 -3.19 -14.00
CA SER A 302 1.91 -3.76 -13.55
C SER A 302 2.37 -4.92 -14.45
N VAL A 303 1.45 -5.84 -14.78
CA VAL A 303 1.76 -6.96 -15.70
C VAL A 303 2.08 -6.45 -17.10
N LEU A 304 1.27 -5.53 -17.64
CA LEU A 304 1.45 -4.93 -18.95
C LEU A 304 2.82 -4.25 -19.11
N GLN A 305 3.27 -3.55 -18.07
CA GLN A 305 4.51 -2.78 -18.08
C GLN A 305 5.72 -3.54 -17.50
N GLY A 306 5.55 -4.80 -17.10
CA GLY A 306 6.63 -5.58 -16.49
C GLY A 306 7.06 -5.08 -15.11
N ILE A 307 6.24 -4.28 -14.42
CA ILE A 307 6.54 -3.75 -13.09
C ILE A 307 6.34 -4.84 -12.04
N ARG A 308 7.29 -5.00 -11.14
CA ARG A 308 7.21 -5.93 -10.00
C ARG A 308 7.68 -5.23 -8.73
N PRO A 309 7.03 -5.46 -7.59
CA PRO A 309 7.58 -4.99 -6.32
C PRO A 309 8.87 -5.76 -6.01
N MET A 310 9.82 -5.09 -5.37
CA MET A 310 10.96 -5.77 -4.78
C MET A 310 10.53 -6.34 -3.44
N VAL A 311 10.54 -7.67 -3.31
CA VAL A 311 10.02 -8.39 -2.14
C VAL A 311 11.09 -9.28 -1.49
N GLU A 312 11.06 -9.34 -0.16
CA GLU A 312 11.72 -10.35 0.65
C GLU A 312 10.64 -11.20 1.33
N THR A 313 10.71 -12.51 1.17
CA THR A 313 9.72 -13.43 1.75
C THR A 313 10.27 -14.12 2.99
N MET A 314 9.42 -14.26 4.01
CA MET A 314 9.67 -15.04 5.21
C MET A 314 8.46 -15.92 5.54
N PRO A 315 8.63 -17.07 6.20
CA PRO A 315 7.50 -17.87 6.66
C PRO A 315 6.75 -17.16 7.81
N LEU A 316 5.49 -17.54 8.03
CA LEU A 316 4.63 -16.95 9.07
C LEU A 316 5.28 -16.99 10.46
N GLU A 317 6.02 -18.06 10.76
CA GLU A 317 6.72 -18.25 12.03
C GLU A 317 7.77 -17.19 12.33
N GLN A 318 8.25 -16.51 11.30
CA GLN A 318 9.22 -15.40 11.40
C GLN A 318 8.55 -14.02 11.35
N ALA A 319 7.26 -13.92 11.66
CA ALA A 319 6.51 -12.65 11.62
C ALA A 319 7.18 -11.53 12.43
N ASN A 320 7.73 -11.83 13.62
CA ASN A 320 8.45 -10.84 14.44
C ASN A 320 9.71 -10.31 13.74
N GLU A 321 10.50 -11.19 13.11
CA GLU A 321 11.71 -10.80 12.39
C GLU A 321 11.35 -9.96 11.16
N ALA A 322 10.41 -10.43 10.36
CA ALA A 322 9.94 -9.73 9.16
C ALA A 322 9.37 -8.34 9.50
N TYR A 323 8.56 -8.24 10.57
CA TYR A 323 8.03 -6.98 11.06
C TYR A 323 9.13 -6.06 11.57
N GLY A 324 10.11 -6.59 12.31
CA GLY A 324 11.28 -5.83 12.77
C GLY A 324 12.11 -5.26 11.60
N LYS A 325 12.34 -6.02 10.54
CA LYS A 325 13.03 -5.55 9.32
C LYS A 325 12.27 -4.42 8.63
N MET A 326 10.95 -4.50 8.56
CA MET A 326 10.10 -3.44 8.00
C MET A 326 10.21 -2.16 8.83
N LEU A 327 10.10 -2.24 10.16
CA LEU A 327 10.20 -1.08 11.06
C LEU A 327 11.59 -0.42 10.99
N ALA A 328 12.66 -1.22 10.95
CA ALA A 328 14.04 -0.73 10.84
C ALA A 328 14.37 -0.14 9.46
N GLY A 329 13.50 -0.30 8.46
CA GLY A 329 13.75 0.15 7.08
C GLY A 329 14.89 -0.61 6.40
N THR A 330 15.22 -1.82 6.85
CA THR A 330 16.28 -2.66 6.29
C THR A 330 15.81 -3.60 5.19
N ALA A 331 14.49 -3.73 5.02
CA ALA A 331 13.90 -4.51 3.93
C ALA A 331 14.15 -3.88 2.55
N ARG A 332 14.30 -4.71 1.52
CA ARG A 332 14.51 -4.30 0.11
C ARG A 332 13.43 -4.84 -0.82
N PHE A 333 12.22 -4.22 -0.90
CA PHE A 333 11.69 -3.11 -0.07
C PHE A 333 10.46 -3.54 0.71
N ARG A 334 9.81 -4.65 0.30
CA ARG A 334 8.58 -5.13 0.91
C ARG A 334 8.82 -6.47 1.57
N MET A 335 8.54 -6.53 2.87
CA MET A 335 8.49 -7.83 3.57
C MET A 335 7.16 -8.50 3.28
N VAL A 336 7.20 -9.79 3.00
CA VAL A 336 6.01 -10.61 2.72
C VAL A 336 6.08 -11.89 3.52
N LEU A 337 5.06 -12.18 4.31
CA LEU A 337 4.87 -13.47 4.95
C LEU A 337 4.27 -14.43 3.92
N ALA A 338 4.97 -15.53 3.64
CA ALA A 338 4.52 -16.56 2.71
C ALA A 338 4.01 -17.76 3.48
N HIS A 339 2.84 -18.28 3.08
CA HIS A 339 2.29 -19.52 3.63
C HIS A 339 2.66 -20.69 2.72
N THR A 340 3.41 -21.66 3.25
CA THR A 340 3.70 -22.91 2.54
C THR A 340 2.52 -23.87 2.65
N GLU A 341 2.36 -24.80 1.66
CA GLU A 341 1.30 -25.82 1.72
C GLU A 341 1.37 -26.68 2.99
N ALA A 342 2.56 -26.89 3.54
CA ALA A 342 2.77 -27.61 4.81
C ALA A 342 2.14 -26.90 6.02
N GLY A 343 1.93 -25.58 5.96
CA GLY A 343 1.27 -24.81 7.03
C GLY A 343 -0.26 -24.84 6.98
N ARG A 344 -0.83 -25.45 5.93
CA ARG A 344 -2.29 -25.58 5.72
C ARG A 344 -2.86 -26.93 6.18
N ALA A 345 -2.00 -27.90 6.47
CA ALA A 345 -2.39 -29.24 6.93
C ALA A 345 -2.18 -29.32 8.44
N GLY A 346 -3.20 -28.95 9.19
CA GLY A 346 -3.33 -29.17 10.62
C GLY A 346 -4.73 -29.64 10.94
#